data_c5804eb227d2aa5291f66a08fc72101e
#
_entry.id   c5804eb227d2aa5291f66a08fc72101e
#
_cell.length_a   1.000
_cell.length_b   1.000
_cell.length_c   1.000
_cell.angle_alpha   90.00
_cell.angle_beta   90.00
_cell.angle_gamma   90.00
#
_symmetry.space_group_name_H-M   'P 1'
#
loop_
_entity.id
_entity.type
_entity.pdbx_description
1 polymer ?
#
loop_
_entity_poly.entity_id
_entity_poly.type
_entity_poly.pdbx_seq_one_letter_code
_entity_poly.pdbx_strand_id
1 'polypeptide(L)'
;MKYKQVVKLIIDIAMYLIFVALMQEHLWDGLHEWLGIALFTLFIVHTILNFRWYQSLFKGKYTPTRTTSAVINIALFAAMLCCMVSSVLVSGKVFAFLNLGGARIGRTLHLVSTAWVFVLMSLHLGLHLAPFANKLKKHRQFLWTGRIIAVLLAAY
;
A
#
# COMPACT_ATOMS: atom_id res chain seq x y z
N MET A 1 3.48 -2.41 -24.50
CA MET A 1 2.51 -2.04 -23.43
C MET A 1 1.84 -0.72 -23.79
N LYS A 2 0.52 -0.57 -23.58
CA LYS A 2 -0.14 0.75 -23.80
C LYS A 2 0.38 1.73 -22.74
N TYR A 3 0.64 2.97 -23.11
CA TYR A 3 1.18 4.04 -22.24
C TYR A 3 0.54 4.06 -20.83
N LYS A 4 -0.79 3.97 -20.75
CA LYS A 4 -1.52 3.93 -19.47
C LYS A 4 -1.11 2.78 -18.52
N GLN A 5 -0.71 1.63 -19.06
CA GLN A 5 -0.27 0.48 -18.24
C GLN A 5 1.13 0.71 -17.67
N VAL A 6 2.00 1.37 -18.43
CA VAL A 6 3.34 1.74 -17.96
C VAL A 6 3.24 2.75 -16.83
N VAL A 7 2.41 3.79 -16.99
CA VAL A 7 2.20 4.80 -15.94
C VAL A 7 1.67 4.17 -14.65
N LYS A 8 0.68 3.28 -14.74
CA LYS A 8 0.18 2.56 -13.56
C LYS A 8 1.29 1.78 -12.86
N LEU A 9 2.07 1.01 -13.62
CA LEU A 9 3.16 0.22 -13.07
C LEU A 9 4.21 1.07 -12.37
N ILE A 10 4.57 2.22 -12.94
CA ILE A 10 5.53 3.17 -12.33
C ILE A 10 4.97 3.70 -11.00
N ILE A 11 3.71 4.08 -10.96
CA ILE A 11 3.05 4.57 -9.74
C ILE A 11 3.00 3.48 -8.67
N ASP A 12 2.62 2.25 -9.04
CA ASP A 12 2.53 1.12 -8.12
C ASP A 12 3.91 0.79 -7.52
N ILE A 13 4.96 0.79 -8.33
CA ILE A 13 6.35 0.58 -7.87
C ILE A 13 6.79 1.72 -6.95
N ALA A 14 6.54 2.98 -7.34
CA ALA A 14 6.92 4.14 -6.53
C ALA A 14 6.22 4.12 -5.16
N MET A 15 4.91 3.81 -5.13
CA MET A 15 4.15 3.67 -3.89
C MET A 15 4.73 2.57 -2.99
N TYR A 16 5.07 1.42 -3.57
CA TYR A 16 5.67 0.32 -2.82
C TYR A 16 7.01 0.69 -2.20
N LEU A 17 7.90 1.33 -2.97
CA LEU A 17 9.22 1.76 -2.49
C LEU A 17 9.10 2.80 -1.37
N ILE A 18 8.21 3.79 -1.51
CA ILE A 18 7.96 4.80 -0.46
C ILE A 18 7.35 4.13 0.78
N PHE A 19 6.42 3.20 0.59
CA PHE A 19 5.81 2.45 1.70
C PHE A 19 6.87 1.68 2.51
N VAL A 20 7.77 0.96 1.84
CA VAL A 20 8.88 0.25 2.48
C VAL A 20 9.83 1.22 3.20
N ALA A 21 10.14 2.36 2.57
CA ALA A 21 10.97 3.40 3.20
C ALA A 21 10.33 3.97 4.47
N LEU A 22 9.01 4.15 4.50
CA LEU A 22 8.26 4.62 5.68
C LEU A 22 8.28 3.61 6.85
N MET A 23 8.48 2.31 6.58
CA MET A 23 8.65 1.29 7.62
C MET A 23 10.01 1.38 8.32
N GLN A 24 10.98 2.09 7.75
CA GLN A 24 12.33 2.27 8.28
C GLN A 24 12.43 3.63 9.02
N GLU A 25 11.63 3.81 10.05
CA GLU A 25 11.50 5.09 10.78
C GLU A 25 12.84 5.67 11.26
N HIS A 26 13.77 4.81 11.70
CA HIS A 26 15.07 5.23 12.25
C HIS A 26 16.05 5.79 11.21
N LEU A 27 15.89 5.46 9.93
CA LEU A 27 16.82 5.88 8.88
C LEU A 27 16.50 7.30 8.33
N TRP A 28 15.28 7.79 8.54
CA TRP A 28 14.76 8.95 7.83
C TRP A 28 14.15 9.98 8.79
N ASP A 29 14.84 10.28 9.89
CA ASP A 29 14.38 11.28 10.86
C ASP A 29 14.11 12.63 10.15
N GLY A 30 12.89 13.08 10.19
CA GLY A 30 12.43 14.31 9.53
C GLY A 30 11.90 14.14 8.09
N LEU A 31 12.17 13.04 7.40
CA LEU A 31 11.62 12.78 6.06
C LEU A 31 10.30 11.99 6.08
N HIS A 32 9.97 11.34 7.20
CA HIS A 32 8.77 10.50 7.33
C HIS A 32 7.50 11.24 6.94
N GLU A 33 7.28 12.47 7.40
CA GLU A 33 6.10 13.25 7.07
C GLU A 33 6.05 13.59 5.57
N TRP A 34 7.18 13.95 4.95
CA TRP A 34 7.25 14.26 3.53
C TRP A 34 7.02 13.03 2.64
N LEU A 35 7.61 11.90 3.02
CA LEU A 35 7.35 10.62 2.33
C LEU A 35 5.90 10.19 2.50
N GLY A 36 5.28 10.43 3.67
CA GLY A 36 3.87 10.19 3.92
C GLY A 36 2.98 11.00 2.97
N ILE A 37 3.28 12.29 2.76
CA ILE A 37 2.56 13.15 1.81
C ILE A 37 2.74 12.66 0.37
N ALA A 38 3.96 12.27 -0.01
CA ALA A 38 4.23 11.71 -1.33
C ALA A 38 3.43 10.42 -1.55
N LEU A 39 3.42 9.51 -0.57
CA LEU A 39 2.61 8.28 -0.62
C LEU A 39 1.12 8.60 -0.73
N PHE A 40 0.62 9.57 0.04
CA PHE A 40 -0.77 10.01 -0.04
C PHE A 40 -1.15 10.51 -1.42
N THR A 41 -0.34 11.38 -1.99
CA THR A 41 -0.56 11.91 -3.33
C THR A 41 -0.61 10.80 -4.38
N LEU A 42 0.35 9.87 -4.32
CA LEU A 42 0.38 8.72 -5.23
C LEU A 42 -0.81 7.78 -5.00
N PHE A 43 -1.25 7.60 -3.77
CA PHE A 43 -2.45 6.79 -3.45
C PHE A 43 -3.72 7.39 -4.07
N ILE A 44 -3.89 8.72 -4.03
CA ILE A 44 -5.01 9.38 -4.71
C ILE A 44 -4.94 9.12 -6.22
N VAL A 45 -3.76 9.32 -6.83
CA VAL A 45 -3.56 9.09 -8.27
C VAL A 45 -3.81 7.63 -8.62
N HIS A 46 -3.29 6.68 -7.83
CA HIS A 46 -3.55 5.25 -7.99
C HIS A 46 -5.05 4.93 -7.96
N THR A 47 -5.77 5.48 -6.98
CA THR A 47 -7.22 5.29 -6.83
C THR A 47 -7.98 5.82 -8.05
N ILE A 48 -7.65 7.02 -8.54
CA ILE A 48 -8.25 7.63 -9.73
C ILE A 48 -7.98 6.76 -10.97
N LEU A 49 -6.74 6.33 -11.18
CA LEU A 49 -6.37 5.49 -12.32
C LEU A 49 -7.06 4.11 -12.30
N ASN A 50 -7.44 3.63 -11.12
CA ASN A 50 -8.13 2.36 -10.92
C ASN A 50 -9.63 2.52 -10.62
N PHE A 51 -10.21 3.71 -10.82
CA PHE A 51 -11.60 4.01 -10.49
C PHE A 51 -12.62 3.06 -11.13
N ARG A 52 -12.33 2.54 -12.33
CA ARG A 52 -13.17 1.52 -12.99
C ARG A 52 -13.32 0.24 -12.16
N TRP A 53 -12.34 -0.11 -11.34
CA TRP A 53 -12.43 -1.26 -10.46
C TRP A 53 -13.53 -1.03 -9.40
N TYR A 54 -13.59 0.16 -8.79
CA TYR A 54 -14.62 0.53 -7.83
C TYR A 54 -16.03 0.48 -8.46
N GLN A 55 -16.18 0.97 -9.67
CA GLN A 55 -17.45 0.86 -10.41
C GLN A 55 -17.84 -0.58 -10.69
N SER A 56 -16.88 -1.48 -10.83
CA SER A 56 -17.13 -2.90 -11.08
C SER A 56 -17.62 -3.65 -9.84
N LEU A 57 -17.43 -3.12 -8.63
CA LEU A 57 -17.90 -3.75 -7.39
C LEU A 57 -19.43 -3.96 -7.37
N PHE A 58 -20.17 -3.07 -8.02
CA PHE A 58 -21.63 -3.12 -8.05
C PHE A 58 -22.19 -3.92 -9.22
N LYS A 59 -21.33 -4.57 -10.04
CA LYS A 59 -21.73 -5.25 -11.27
C LYS A 59 -21.25 -6.70 -11.29
N GLY A 60 -22.10 -7.59 -11.86
CA GLY A 60 -21.75 -8.98 -12.13
C GLY A 60 -21.83 -9.91 -10.93
N LYS A 61 -21.54 -11.20 -11.16
CA LYS A 61 -21.61 -12.26 -10.14
C LYS A 61 -20.33 -12.27 -9.28
N TYR A 62 -20.48 -12.48 -7.98
CA TYR A 62 -19.38 -12.64 -7.04
C TYR A 62 -18.95 -14.10 -6.98
N THR A 63 -17.67 -14.33 -7.24
CA THR A 63 -16.98 -15.59 -6.98
C THR A 63 -16.20 -15.48 -5.68
N PRO A 64 -15.83 -16.58 -4.99
CA PRO A 64 -15.03 -16.52 -3.76
C PRO A 64 -13.76 -15.68 -3.91
N THR A 65 -13.03 -15.88 -5.00
CA THR A 65 -11.79 -15.11 -5.28
C THR A 65 -12.06 -13.60 -5.45
N ARG A 66 -13.14 -13.26 -6.13
CA ARG A 66 -13.53 -11.86 -6.33
C ARG A 66 -13.96 -11.21 -5.01
N THR A 67 -14.72 -11.94 -4.19
CA THR A 67 -15.13 -11.47 -2.86
C THR A 67 -13.92 -11.21 -1.97
N THR A 68 -12.99 -12.16 -1.87
CA THR A 68 -11.76 -12.00 -1.08
C THR A 68 -10.96 -10.79 -1.56
N SER A 69 -10.77 -10.64 -2.86
CA SER A 69 -10.07 -9.49 -3.43
C SER A 69 -10.78 -8.16 -3.12
N ALA A 70 -12.11 -8.13 -3.21
CA ALA A 70 -12.89 -6.93 -2.90
C ALA A 70 -12.77 -6.56 -1.41
N VAL A 71 -12.88 -7.53 -0.51
CA VAL A 71 -12.77 -7.31 0.95
C VAL A 71 -11.39 -6.77 1.30
N ILE A 72 -10.31 -7.39 0.80
CA ILE A 72 -8.94 -6.95 1.07
C ILE A 72 -8.72 -5.52 0.56
N ASN A 73 -9.16 -5.21 -0.66
CA ASN A 73 -8.95 -3.90 -1.26
C ASN A 73 -9.76 -2.79 -0.55
N ILE A 74 -11.00 -3.08 -0.13
CA ILE A 74 -11.82 -2.12 0.62
C ILE A 74 -11.24 -1.91 2.03
N ALA A 75 -10.82 -2.99 2.70
CA ALA A 75 -10.19 -2.89 4.01
C ALA A 75 -8.88 -2.10 3.96
N LEU A 76 -8.04 -2.36 2.94
CA LEU A 76 -6.80 -1.62 2.72
C LEU A 76 -7.09 -0.13 2.46
N PHE A 77 -8.08 0.18 1.62
CA PHE A 77 -8.48 1.55 1.35
C PHE A 77 -8.91 2.28 2.64
N ALA A 78 -9.75 1.66 3.46
CA ALA A 78 -10.19 2.21 4.73
C ALA A 78 -9.02 2.39 5.73
N ALA A 79 -8.13 1.41 5.84
CA ALA A 79 -6.94 1.49 6.69
C ALA A 79 -5.99 2.60 6.24
N MET A 80 -5.78 2.76 4.93
CA MET A 80 -5.00 3.86 4.36
C MET A 80 -5.60 5.22 4.70
N LEU A 81 -6.92 5.41 4.56
CA LEU A 81 -7.58 6.66 4.94
C LEU A 81 -7.42 6.96 6.44
N CYS A 82 -7.60 5.95 7.29
CA CYS A 82 -7.40 6.09 8.73
C CYS A 82 -5.96 6.49 9.06
N CYS A 83 -4.98 5.85 8.43
CA CYS A 83 -3.55 6.15 8.59
C CYS A 83 -3.24 7.60 8.18
N MET A 84 -3.83 8.07 7.09
CA MET A 84 -3.63 9.44 6.58
C MET A 84 -4.26 10.49 7.48
N VAL A 85 -5.51 10.30 7.89
CA VAL A 85 -6.18 11.24 8.80
C VAL A 85 -5.44 11.30 10.14
N SER A 86 -5.03 10.17 10.68
CA SER A 86 -4.27 10.12 11.91
C SER A 86 -2.89 10.76 11.80
N SER A 87 -2.22 10.65 10.63
CA SER A 87 -0.92 11.31 10.40
C SER A 87 -1.00 12.83 10.46
N VAL A 88 -2.11 13.42 9.99
CA VAL A 88 -2.34 14.87 10.11
C VAL A 88 -2.43 15.29 11.59
N LEU A 89 -3.08 14.48 12.43
CA LEU A 89 -3.22 14.76 13.87
C LEU A 89 -1.89 14.64 14.64
N VAL A 90 -0.96 13.83 14.13
CA VAL A 90 0.35 13.56 14.78
C VAL A 90 1.46 14.45 14.21
N SER A 91 1.22 15.07 13.05
CA SER A 91 2.23 15.86 12.34
C SER A 91 2.79 16.98 13.21
N GLY A 92 4.09 16.94 13.43
CA GLY A 92 4.83 17.97 14.18
C GLY A 92 5.51 19.02 13.30
N LYS A 93 5.53 18.82 11.98
CA LYS A 93 6.23 19.69 11.02
C LYS A 93 5.28 20.23 9.95
N VAL A 94 4.78 19.37 9.08
CA VAL A 94 4.06 19.79 7.87
C VAL A 94 2.67 20.33 8.18
N PHE A 95 1.91 19.67 9.06
CA PHE A 95 0.55 20.09 9.46
C PHE A 95 0.49 20.72 10.85
N ALA A 96 1.65 21.00 11.48
CA ALA A 96 1.73 21.62 12.81
C ALA A 96 0.94 22.93 12.90
N PHE A 97 0.84 23.69 11.82
CA PHE A 97 0.11 24.96 11.74
C PHE A 97 -1.41 24.80 11.95
N LEU A 98 -1.99 23.60 11.76
CA LEU A 98 -3.41 23.36 11.97
C LEU A 98 -3.79 23.29 13.46
N ASN A 99 -2.85 23.00 14.34
CA ASN A 99 -3.00 22.93 15.80
C ASN A 99 -4.30 22.20 16.23
N LEU A 100 -4.58 21.06 15.61
CA LEU A 100 -5.86 20.34 15.74
C LEU A 100 -6.05 19.69 17.12
N GLY A 101 -5.02 19.58 17.93
CA GLY A 101 -5.05 18.80 19.18
C GLY A 101 -5.18 17.30 18.92
N GLY A 102 -5.35 16.51 19.99
CA GLY A 102 -5.60 15.06 19.84
C GLY A 102 -4.40 14.19 19.43
N ALA A 103 -3.17 14.71 19.54
CA ALA A 103 -1.94 14.01 19.15
C ALA A 103 -1.82 12.61 19.80
N ARG A 104 -2.30 12.41 21.03
CA ARG A 104 -2.29 11.11 21.71
C ARG A 104 -3.17 10.08 20.98
N ILE A 105 -4.39 10.45 20.66
CA ILE A 105 -5.33 9.59 19.91
C ILE A 105 -4.81 9.38 18.49
N GLY A 106 -4.34 10.46 17.85
CA GLY A 106 -3.73 10.40 16.52
C GLY A 106 -2.58 9.40 16.45
N ARG A 107 -1.67 9.40 17.44
CA ARG A 107 -0.55 8.46 17.50
C ARG A 107 -1.02 7.01 17.60
N THR A 108 -1.97 6.72 18.49
CA THR A 108 -2.52 5.37 18.63
C THR A 108 -3.19 4.90 17.34
N LEU A 109 -4.03 5.73 16.73
CA LEU A 109 -4.70 5.43 15.47
C LEU A 109 -3.68 5.22 14.33
N HIS A 110 -2.65 6.07 14.27
CA HIS A 110 -1.61 5.96 13.25
C HIS A 110 -0.86 4.63 13.35
N LEU A 111 -0.40 4.25 14.55
CA LEU A 111 0.30 2.99 14.78
C LEU A 111 -0.57 1.77 14.44
N VAL A 112 -1.82 1.74 14.92
CA VAL A 112 -2.74 0.63 14.65
C VAL A 112 -3.07 0.54 13.18
N SER A 113 -3.40 1.67 12.53
CA SER A 113 -3.73 1.67 11.11
C SER A 113 -2.53 1.32 10.23
N THR A 114 -1.32 1.75 10.59
CA THR A 114 -0.08 1.39 9.88
C THR A 114 0.18 -0.12 9.95
N ALA A 115 -0.01 -0.75 11.12
CA ALA A 115 0.11 -2.20 11.25
C ALA A 115 -0.89 -2.94 10.34
N TRP A 116 -2.15 -2.50 10.30
CA TRP A 116 -3.15 -3.07 9.41
C TRP A 116 -2.85 -2.80 7.93
N VAL A 117 -2.38 -1.60 7.59
CA VAL A 117 -1.93 -1.28 6.22
C VAL A 117 -0.83 -2.25 5.79
N PHE A 118 0.15 -2.53 6.67
CA PHE A 118 1.23 -3.46 6.35
C PHE A 118 0.71 -4.87 6.03
N VAL A 119 -0.17 -5.43 6.87
CA VAL A 119 -0.75 -6.75 6.65
C VAL A 119 -1.61 -6.79 5.38
N LEU A 120 -2.51 -5.81 5.23
CA LEU A 120 -3.43 -5.76 4.08
C LEU A 120 -2.70 -5.46 2.77
N MET A 121 -1.63 -4.64 2.79
CA MET A 121 -0.78 -4.36 1.64
C MET A 121 -0.04 -5.64 1.18
N SER A 122 0.46 -6.44 2.12
CA SER A 122 1.11 -7.71 1.82
C SER A 122 0.13 -8.68 1.14
N LEU A 123 -1.10 -8.76 1.62
CA LEU A 123 -2.16 -9.57 1.00
C LEU A 123 -2.56 -9.03 -0.38
N HIS A 124 -2.73 -7.71 -0.51
CA HIS A 124 -3.04 -7.04 -1.76
C HIS A 124 -1.96 -7.29 -2.83
N LEU A 125 -0.70 -7.13 -2.45
CA LEU A 125 0.43 -7.42 -3.33
C LEU A 125 0.45 -8.89 -3.75
N GLY A 126 0.20 -9.82 -2.81
CA GLY A 126 0.09 -11.24 -3.08
C GLY A 126 -0.99 -11.58 -4.12
N LEU A 127 -2.16 -10.93 -4.04
CA LEU A 127 -3.23 -11.09 -5.03
C LEU A 127 -2.81 -10.62 -6.44
N HIS A 128 -2.07 -9.52 -6.52
CA HIS A 128 -1.57 -9.00 -7.79
C HIS A 128 -0.41 -9.80 -8.37
N LEU A 129 0.45 -10.38 -7.53
CA LEU A 129 1.57 -11.20 -7.94
C LEU A 129 1.18 -12.65 -8.27
N ALA A 130 0.06 -13.16 -7.75
CA ALA A 130 -0.38 -14.53 -7.97
C ALA A 130 -0.51 -14.92 -9.46
N PRO A 131 -1.10 -14.10 -10.35
CA PRO A 131 -1.13 -14.40 -11.78
C PRO A 131 0.26 -14.43 -12.43
N PHE A 132 1.18 -13.57 -11.96
CA PHE A 132 2.58 -13.55 -12.40
C PHE A 132 3.32 -14.80 -11.95
N ALA A 133 3.17 -15.16 -10.67
CA ALA A 133 3.77 -16.37 -10.11
C ALA A 133 3.29 -17.64 -10.86
N ASN A 134 2.03 -17.70 -11.25
CA ASN A 134 1.48 -18.80 -12.02
C ASN A 134 2.06 -18.88 -13.46
N LYS A 135 2.36 -17.73 -14.08
CA LYS A 135 3.09 -17.71 -15.37
C LYS A 135 4.54 -18.13 -15.22
N LEU A 136 5.18 -17.76 -14.13
CA LEU A 136 6.59 -18.10 -13.84
C LEU A 136 6.78 -19.54 -13.38
N LYS A 137 5.74 -20.21 -12.85
CA LYS A 137 5.77 -21.65 -12.55
C LYS A 137 6.10 -22.52 -13.77
N LYS A 138 5.86 -22.03 -14.98
CA LYS A 138 6.31 -22.68 -16.22
C LYS A 138 7.83 -22.63 -16.43
N HIS A 139 8.56 -21.72 -15.76
CA HIS A 139 10.02 -21.63 -15.83
C HIS A 139 10.60 -21.94 -14.44
N ARG A 140 10.77 -23.22 -14.16
CA ARG A 140 11.22 -23.81 -12.88
C ARG A 140 12.51 -23.21 -12.31
N GLN A 141 13.39 -22.67 -13.13
CA GLN A 141 14.66 -22.04 -12.69
C GLN A 141 14.47 -20.70 -11.97
N PHE A 142 13.43 -19.94 -12.28
CA PHE A 142 13.19 -18.62 -11.68
C PHE A 142 12.60 -18.69 -10.25
N LEU A 143 12.01 -19.83 -9.88
CA LEU A 143 11.41 -20.01 -8.54
C LEU A 143 12.46 -20.13 -7.43
N TRP A 144 13.65 -20.66 -7.75
CA TRP A 144 14.74 -20.79 -6.78
C TRP A 144 15.34 -19.43 -6.42
N THR A 145 15.56 -18.55 -7.38
CA THR A 145 16.06 -17.19 -7.11
C THR A 145 15.07 -16.37 -6.30
N GLY A 146 13.77 -16.46 -6.59
CA GLY A 146 12.74 -15.78 -5.81
C GLY A 146 12.64 -16.26 -4.35
N ARG A 147 12.84 -17.58 -4.11
CA ARG A 147 12.89 -18.14 -2.75
C ARG A 147 14.13 -17.68 -1.98
N ILE A 148 15.29 -17.64 -2.62
CA ILE A 148 16.54 -17.17 -2.00
C ILE A 148 16.40 -15.69 -1.60
N ILE A 149 15.86 -14.84 -2.47
CA ILE A 149 15.63 -13.42 -2.16
C ILE A 149 14.62 -13.26 -1.02
N ALA A 150 13.51 -14.03 -1.02
CA ALA A 150 12.53 -14.00 0.06
C ALA A 150 13.10 -14.45 1.41
N VAL A 151 13.97 -15.48 1.42
CA VAL A 151 14.66 -15.94 2.63
C VAL A 151 15.66 -14.90 3.12
N LEU A 152 16.39 -14.27 2.22
CA LEU A 152 17.37 -13.22 2.58
C LEU A 152 16.67 -11.96 3.14
N LEU A 153 15.49 -11.60 2.61
CA LEU A 153 14.70 -10.48 3.14
C LEU A 153 13.99 -10.80 4.45
N ALA A 154 13.70 -12.08 4.72
CA ALA A 154 13.09 -12.52 5.98
C ALA A 154 14.11 -12.75 7.10
N ALA A 155 15.40 -12.88 6.77
CA ALA A 155 16.50 -13.09 7.71
C ALA A 155 17.17 -11.76 8.16
N TYR A 156 16.75 -10.62 7.59
CA TYR A 156 17.22 -9.28 7.95
C TYR A 156 16.18 -8.56 8.80
#